data_2abbea5d44b66213bca1b0e8904b1317
#
_entry.id   2abbea5d44b66213bca1b0e8904b1317
#
_cell.length_a   1.000
_cell.length_b   1.000
_cell.length_c   1.000
_cell.angle_alpha   90.00
_cell.angle_beta   90.00
_cell.angle_gamma   90.00
#
_symmetry.space_group_name_H-M   'P 1'
#
loop_
_entity.id
_entity.type
_entity.pdbx_description
1 polymer ?
#
loop_
_entity_poly.entity_id
_entity_poly.type
_entity_poly.pdbx_seq_one_letter_code
_entity_poly.pdbx_strand_id
1 'polypeptide(L)'
;MNIADHIAFDVECMRDYFTRLLAFAKASSRTPSPKRVGGPQFLPFGIACFVRPHMACNVYSLVDFWLPRLCFYHQQRGHLSLSLEDFKQDKSKRGRNDLQTYSKYLSKVARLDLLAEQPSFRRIDDLREVRNVFMHAGGHVLLLSDQKRERIERMPGVSLEMKLVVVTDQFIWQSLDHASQYLQAIARA
;
A
#
# COMPACT_ATOMS: atom_id res chain seq x y z
N MET A 1 -9.79 8.24 -22.90
CA MET A 1 -8.80 7.62 -22.00
C MET A 1 -9.47 6.40 -21.36
N ASN A 2 -8.89 5.22 -21.45
CA ASN A 2 -9.45 4.01 -20.85
C ASN A 2 -9.07 3.93 -19.36
N ILE A 3 -9.64 2.97 -18.62
CA ILE A 3 -9.40 2.84 -17.17
C ILE A 3 -7.93 2.56 -16.84
N ALA A 4 -7.22 1.81 -17.69
CA ALA A 4 -5.80 1.52 -17.51
C ALA A 4 -4.93 2.77 -17.66
N ASP A 5 -5.32 3.69 -18.56
CA ASP A 5 -4.62 4.98 -18.76
C ASP A 5 -4.80 5.89 -17.53
N HIS A 6 -5.99 5.90 -16.91
CA HIS A 6 -6.22 6.65 -15.68
C HIS A 6 -5.36 6.11 -14.52
N ILE A 7 -5.27 4.79 -14.36
CA ILE A 7 -4.40 4.17 -13.37
C ILE A 7 -2.94 4.54 -13.62
N ALA A 8 -2.48 4.46 -14.87
CA ALA A 8 -1.11 4.82 -15.23
C ALA A 8 -0.81 6.29 -14.90
N PHE A 9 -1.75 7.20 -15.21
CA PHE A 9 -1.62 8.61 -14.89
C PHE A 9 -1.50 8.86 -13.38
N ASP A 10 -2.38 8.26 -12.56
CA ASP A 10 -2.33 8.40 -11.10
C ASP A 10 -1.02 7.87 -10.51
N VAL A 11 -0.50 6.75 -11.04
CA VAL A 11 0.79 6.19 -10.64
C VAL A 11 1.93 7.15 -10.95
N GLU A 12 1.95 7.75 -12.14
CA GLU A 12 3.00 8.72 -12.52
C GLU A 12 2.92 10.01 -11.70
N CYS A 13 1.72 10.51 -11.43
CA CYS A 13 1.53 11.64 -10.50
C CYS A 13 2.07 11.33 -9.11
N MET A 14 1.82 10.12 -8.60
CA MET A 14 2.34 9.68 -7.30
C MET A 14 3.86 9.53 -7.33
N ARG A 15 4.43 9.04 -8.43
CA ARG A 15 5.89 8.90 -8.62
C ARG A 15 6.58 10.27 -8.59
N ASP A 16 6.06 11.25 -9.32
CA ASP A 16 6.59 12.63 -9.30
C ASP A 16 6.49 13.24 -7.90
N TYR A 17 5.33 13.12 -7.25
CA TYR A 17 5.12 13.59 -5.89
C TYR A 17 6.14 12.99 -4.91
N PHE A 18 6.35 11.68 -4.93
CA PHE A 18 7.30 10.99 -4.05
C PHE A 18 8.74 11.40 -4.32
N THR A 19 9.11 11.58 -5.59
CA THR A 19 10.45 12.04 -5.98
C THR A 19 10.73 13.40 -5.36
N ARG A 20 9.81 14.35 -5.45
CA ARG A 20 9.94 15.70 -4.86
C ARG A 20 9.98 15.63 -3.33
N LEU A 21 9.13 14.81 -2.73
CA LEU A 21 9.04 14.65 -1.28
C LEU A 21 10.33 14.07 -0.69
N LEU A 22 10.93 13.07 -1.32
CA LEU A 22 12.21 12.48 -0.91
C LEU A 22 13.37 13.47 -1.12
N ALA A 23 13.37 14.23 -2.20
CA ALA A 23 14.37 15.27 -2.44
C ALA A 23 14.30 16.34 -1.33
N PHE A 24 13.10 16.79 -0.96
CA PHE A 24 12.89 17.70 0.16
C PHE A 24 13.37 17.11 1.49
N ALA A 25 13.02 15.86 1.79
CA ALA A 25 13.45 15.19 3.02
C ALA A 25 14.99 15.08 3.12
N LYS A 26 15.66 14.77 2.00
CA LYS A 26 17.14 14.72 1.91
C LYS A 26 17.77 16.09 2.10
N ALA A 27 17.23 17.13 1.48
CA ALA A 27 17.70 18.50 1.63
C ALA A 27 17.56 18.99 3.09
N SER A 28 16.39 18.73 3.68
CA SER A 28 16.10 19.14 5.06
C SER A 28 16.95 18.40 6.11
N SER A 29 17.38 17.17 5.82
CA SER A 29 18.27 16.41 6.72
C SER A 29 19.70 16.96 6.77
N ARG A 30 20.10 17.76 5.78
CA ARG A 30 21.41 18.42 5.71
C ARG A 30 21.45 19.76 6.44
N THR A 31 20.28 20.31 6.76
CA THR A 31 20.18 21.58 7.48
C THR A 31 20.28 21.28 8.98
N PRO A 32 21.24 21.89 9.73
CA PRO A 32 21.32 21.72 11.17
C PRO A 32 19.97 22.12 11.79
N SER A 33 19.37 21.20 12.54
CA SER A 33 18.16 21.53 13.31
C SER A 33 18.52 22.66 14.28
N PRO A 34 17.73 23.74 14.37
CA PRO A 34 17.99 24.77 15.36
C PRO A 34 18.06 24.10 16.73
N LYS A 35 19.11 24.37 17.50
CA LYS A 35 19.32 23.85 18.85
C LYS A 35 18.10 24.21 19.69
N ARG A 36 17.15 23.25 19.84
CA ARG A 36 16.08 23.39 20.82
C ARG A 36 16.68 23.24 22.20
N VAL A 37 16.82 24.35 22.88
CA VAL A 37 17.21 24.38 24.29
C VAL A 37 16.11 23.71 25.09
N GLY A 38 16.42 22.56 25.73
CA GLY A 38 15.56 21.92 26.72
C GLY A 38 14.51 20.94 26.22
N GLY A 39 14.49 20.49 24.93
CA GLY A 39 13.63 19.43 24.44
C GLY A 39 14.30 18.05 24.44
N PRO A 40 13.55 16.94 24.56
CA PRO A 40 14.14 15.62 24.41
C PRO A 40 14.83 15.52 23.03
N GLN A 41 16.04 14.95 22.99
CA GLN A 41 16.83 14.72 21.76
C GLN A 41 16.14 13.64 20.91
N PHE A 42 14.91 13.91 20.46
CA PHE A 42 14.18 12.99 19.63
C PHE A 42 14.32 13.41 18.18
N LEU A 43 15.09 12.71 17.45
CA LEU A 43 14.91 12.23 16.09
C LEU A 43 16.25 11.91 15.43
N PRO A 44 16.84 10.74 15.69
CA PRO A 44 18.00 10.29 14.93
C PRO A 44 17.66 10.03 13.45
N PHE A 45 16.36 9.97 13.09
CA PHE A 45 15.89 9.60 11.76
C PHE A 45 15.50 10.77 10.86
N GLY A 46 15.50 12.02 11.37
CA GLY A 46 15.12 13.19 10.59
C GLY A 46 13.70 13.13 9.98
N ILE A 47 13.42 14.00 9.01
CA ILE A 47 12.10 14.11 8.35
C ILE A 47 11.73 12.84 7.60
N ALA A 48 12.71 12.07 7.12
CA ALA A 48 12.47 10.85 6.35
C ALA A 48 11.66 9.79 7.13
N CYS A 49 11.76 9.76 8.46
CA CYS A 49 10.97 8.82 9.29
C CYS A 49 9.47 9.11 9.28
N PHE A 50 9.06 10.35 8.94
CA PHE A 50 7.65 10.70 8.77
C PHE A 50 7.21 10.60 7.31
N VAL A 51 8.09 10.92 6.38
CA VAL A 51 7.80 10.93 4.94
C VAL A 51 7.53 9.52 4.41
N ARG A 52 8.38 8.55 4.74
CA ARG A 52 8.23 7.17 4.24
C ARG A 52 6.96 6.46 4.68
N PRO A 53 6.54 6.50 5.97
CA PRO A 53 5.24 5.99 6.38
C PRO A 53 4.07 6.61 5.60
N HIS A 54 4.11 7.93 5.39
CA HIS A 54 3.11 8.63 4.60
C HIS A 54 3.05 8.12 3.15
N MET A 55 4.22 7.96 2.51
CA MET A 55 4.30 7.39 1.16
C MET A 55 3.72 5.97 1.10
N ALA A 56 4.05 5.09 2.05
CA ALA A 56 3.49 3.74 2.13
C ALA A 56 1.96 3.76 2.23
N CYS A 57 1.42 4.63 3.09
CA CYS A 57 -0.03 4.81 3.22
C CYS A 57 -0.66 5.29 1.90
N ASN A 58 -0.03 6.22 1.18
CA ASN A 58 -0.54 6.72 -0.09
C ASN A 58 -0.54 5.67 -1.19
N VAL A 59 0.52 4.84 -1.29
CA VAL A 59 0.52 3.72 -2.24
C VAL A 59 -0.64 2.77 -1.96
N TYR A 60 -0.90 2.45 -0.69
CA TYR A 60 -2.02 1.58 -0.36
C TYR A 60 -3.37 2.26 -0.63
N SER A 61 -3.49 3.57 -0.41
CA SER A 61 -4.70 4.35 -0.75
C SER A 61 -5.01 4.32 -2.24
N LEU A 62 -3.99 4.29 -3.11
CA LEU A 62 -4.18 4.10 -4.56
C LEU A 62 -4.84 2.74 -4.85
N VAL A 63 -4.41 1.69 -4.18
CA VAL A 63 -5.00 0.33 -4.31
C VAL A 63 -6.44 0.33 -3.80
N ASP A 64 -6.69 0.89 -2.61
CA ASP A 64 -8.04 1.00 -2.02
C ASP A 64 -8.99 1.82 -2.88
N PHE A 65 -8.48 2.81 -3.61
CA PHE A 65 -9.27 3.62 -4.53
C PHE A 65 -9.65 2.86 -5.82
N TRP A 66 -8.68 2.15 -6.45
CA TRP A 66 -8.90 1.55 -7.76
C TRP A 66 -9.53 0.16 -7.73
N LEU A 67 -9.23 -0.68 -6.73
CA LEU A 67 -9.76 -2.06 -6.71
C LEU A 67 -11.29 -2.15 -6.72
N PRO A 68 -12.05 -1.42 -5.89
CA PRO A 68 -13.51 -1.46 -5.97
C PRO A 68 -14.05 -0.94 -7.31
N ARG A 69 -13.37 0.05 -7.91
CA ARG A 69 -13.73 0.59 -9.23
C ARG A 69 -13.49 -0.42 -10.35
N LEU A 70 -12.41 -1.19 -10.27
CA LEU A 70 -12.14 -2.28 -11.20
C LEU A 70 -13.14 -3.43 -11.04
N CYS A 71 -13.54 -3.77 -9.81
CA CYS A 71 -14.63 -4.72 -9.59
C CYS A 71 -15.93 -4.26 -10.25
N PHE A 72 -16.30 -2.99 -10.07
CA PHE A 72 -17.47 -2.41 -10.72
C PHE A 72 -17.35 -2.37 -12.25
N TYR A 73 -16.19 -1.97 -12.77
CA TYR A 73 -15.90 -1.97 -14.21
C TYR A 73 -16.13 -3.35 -14.84
N HIS A 74 -15.56 -4.40 -14.24
CA HIS A 74 -15.76 -5.77 -14.74
C HIS A 74 -17.18 -6.27 -14.55
N GLN A 75 -17.87 -5.87 -13.48
CA GLN A 75 -19.29 -6.16 -13.29
C GLN A 75 -20.13 -5.62 -14.44
N GLN A 76 -19.93 -4.36 -14.80
CA GLN A 76 -20.68 -3.70 -15.88
C GLN A 76 -20.33 -4.30 -17.25
N ARG A 77 -19.06 -4.48 -17.55
CA ARG A 77 -18.58 -5.02 -18.83
C ARG A 77 -19.01 -6.46 -19.04
N GLY A 78 -18.99 -7.27 -18.00
CA GLY A 78 -19.38 -8.69 -18.04
C GLY A 78 -20.87 -8.93 -17.81
N HIS A 79 -21.70 -7.89 -17.60
CA HIS A 79 -23.11 -8.01 -17.22
C HIS A 79 -23.34 -9.00 -16.07
N LEU A 80 -22.45 -8.96 -15.05
CA LEU A 80 -22.49 -9.91 -13.94
C LEU A 80 -23.67 -9.61 -13.01
N SER A 81 -24.46 -10.64 -12.70
CA SER A 81 -25.64 -10.51 -11.83
C SER A 81 -25.29 -10.29 -10.36
N LEU A 82 -24.13 -10.79 -9.90
CA LEU A 82 -23.69 -10.66 -8.51
C LEU A 82 -22.88 -9.38 -8.35
N SER A 83 -23.40 -8.45 -7.57
CA SER A 83 -22.68 -7.22 -7.26
C SER A 83 -21.54 -7.44 -6.27
N LEU A 84 -20.58 -6.49 -6.23
CA LEU A 84 -19.52 -6.50 -5.22
C LEU A 84 -20.10 -6.37 -3.81
N GLU A 85 -21.16 -5.58 -3.63
CA GLU A 85 -21.81 -5.35 -2.33
C GLU A 85 -22.48 -6.63 -1.82
N ASP A 86 -23.21 -7.34 -2.66
CA ASP A 86 -23.81 -8.64 -2.29
C ASP A 86 -22.74 -9.68 -1.98
N PHE A 87 -21.64 -9.68 -2.75
CA PHE A 87 -20.50 -10.55 -2.49
C PHE A 87 -19.85 -10.28 -1.13
N LYS A 88 -19.71 -9.00 -0.72
CA LYS A 88 -19.20 -8.61 0.59
C LYS A 88 -20.09 -9.03 1.75
N GLN A 89 -21.40 -9.03 1.57
CA GLN A 89 -22.36 -9.43 2.60
C GLN A 89 -22.30 -10.94 2.86
N ASP A 90 -21.96 -11.75 1.87
CA ASP A 90 -21.83 -13.18 2.02
C ASP A 90 -20.54 -13.57 2.74
N LYS A 91 -20.66 -13.88 4.05
CA LYS A 91 -19.53 -14.25 4.90
C LYS A 91 -18.74 -15.47 4.40
N SER A 92 -19.38 -16.37 3.62
CA SER A 92 -18.72 -17.56 3.08
C SER A 92 -17.82 -17.23 1.88
N LYS A 93 -18.13 -16.18 1.14
CA LYS A 93 -17.46 -15.79 -0.10
C LYS A 93 -16.38 -14.74 0.12
N ARG A 94 -16.63 -13.76 1.00
CA ARG A 94 -15.69 -12.66 1.24
C ARG A 94 -14.33 -13.13 1.74
N GLY A 95 -13.31 -12.29 1.57
CA GLY A 95 -11.97 -12.45 2.15
C GLY A 95 -11.92 -12.04 3.63
N ARG A 96 -10.76 -12.23 4.25
CA ARG A 96 -10.49 -11.78 5.63
C ARG A 96 -10.35 -10.25 5.73
N ASN A 97 -10.10 -9.59 4.62
CA ASN A 97 -9.97 -8.13 4.48
C ASN A 97 -10.46 -7.71 3.09
N ASP A 98 -10.55 -6.40 2.87
CA ASP A 98 -11.06 -5.84 1.62
C ASP A 98 -10.20 -6.21 0.41
N LEU A 99 -8.87 -6.15 0.52
CA LEU A 99 -7.95 -6.55 -0.56
C LEU A 99 -8.23 -7.98 -1.03
N GLN A 100 -8.35 -8.92 -0.09
CA GLN A 100 -8.67 -10.32 -0.39
C GLN A 100 -10.11 -10.48 -0.94
N THR A 101 -11.03 -9.66 -0.48
CA THR A 101 -12.43 -9.69 -0.94
C THR A 101 -12.51 -9.25 -2.40
N TYR A 102 -11.85 -8.15 -2.76
CA TYR A 102 -11.79 -7.67 -4.14
C TYR A 102 -11.10 -8.68 -5.08
N SER A 103 -9.94 -9.21 -4.66
CA SER A 103 -9.24 -10.23 -5.45
C SER A 103 -10.08 -11.49 -5.66
N LYS A 104 -10.81 -11.96 -4.63
CA LYS A 104 -11.74 -13.09 -4.75
C LYS A 104 -12.91 -12.78 -5.67
N TYR A 105 -13.47 -11.58 -5.61
CA TYR A 105 -14.54 -11.16 -6.51
C TYR A 105 -14.06 -11.18 -7.96
N LEU A 106 -12.94 -10.56 -8.26
CA LEU A 106 -12.36 -10.51 -9.59
C LEU A 106 -12.05 -11.91 -10.15
N SER A 107 -11.46 -12.79 -9.32
CA SER A 107 -11.12 -14.13 -9.79
C SER A 107 -12.33 -15.08 -9.90
N LYS A 108 -13.27 -15.05 -8.95
CA LYS A 108 -14.37 -16.01 -8.89
C LYS A 108 -15.63 -15.58 -9.63
N VAL A 109 -15.95 -14.28 -9.58
CA VAL A 109 -17.15 -13.71 -10.17
C VAL A 109 -16.87 -13.16 -11.56
N ALA A 110 -15.85 -12.30 -11.68
CA ALA A 110 -15.41 -11.77 -12.98
C ALA A 110 -14.55 -12.76 -13.78
N ARG A 111 -14.14 -13.89 -13.19
CA ARG A 111 -13.38 -14.98 -13.82
C ARG A 111 -12.04 -14.54 -14.41
N LEU A 112 -11.39 -13.54 -13.81
CA LEU A 112 -10.08 -13.12 -14.23
C LEU A 112 -9.00 -14.10 -13.75
N ASP A 113 -8.08 -14.48 -14.63
CA ASP A 113 -6.90 -15.23 -14.24
C ASP A 113 -5.84 -14.30 -13.67
N LEU A 114 -5.75 -14.26 -12.33
CA LEU A 114 -4.80 -13.42 -11.61
C LEU A 114 -3.58 -14.20 -11.08
N LEU A 115 -3.34 -15.43 -11.56
CA LEU A 115 -2.23 -16.26 -11.07
C LEU A 115 -0.87 -15.62 -11.39
N ALA A 116 -0.72 -15.03 -12.57
CA ALA A 116 0.48 -14.32 -12.97
C ALA A 116 0.79 -13.10 -12.06
N GLU A 117 -0.25 -12.53 -11.46
CA GLU A 117 -0.15 -11.33 -10.60
C GLU A 117 0.06 -11.66 -9.11
N GLN A 118 0.22 -12.95 -8.74
CA GLN A 118 0.40 -13.36 -7.35
C GLN A 118 1.59 -12.69 -6.63
N PRO A 119 2.76 -12.47 -7.27
CA PRO A 119 3.86 -11.76 -6.63
C PRO A 119 3.49 -10.32 -6.27
N SER A 120 2.83 -9.61 -7.18
CA SER A 120 2.36 -8.24 -6.96
C SER A 120 1.29 -8.18 -5.86
N PHE A 121 0.33 -9.10 -5.86
CA PHE A 121 -0.67 -9.21 -4.80
C PHE A 121 -0.04 -9.41 -3.42
N ARG A 122 0.96 -10.31 -3.29
CA ARG A 122 1.67 -10.55 -2.03
C ARG A 122 2.35 -9.29 -1.53
N ARG A 123 3.01 -8.56 -2.42
CA ARG A 123 3.68 -7.30 -2.06
C ARG A 123 2.68 -6.23 -1.60
N ILE A 124 1.51 -6.15 -2.24
CA ILE A 124 0.42 -5.26 -1.82
C ILE A 124 -0.14 -5.68 -0.44
N ASP A 125 -0.26 -6.98 -0.15
CA ASP A 125 -0.70 -7.45 1.17
C ASP A 125 0.34 -7.16 2.27
N ASP A 126 1.63 -7.22 1.96
CA ASP A 126 2.70 -6.77 2.86
C ASP A 126 2.62 -5.25 3.11
N LEU A 127 2.43 -4.47 2.05
CA LEU A 127 2.22 -3.02 2.16
C LEU A 127 0.99 -2.69 3.03
N ARG A 128 -0.10 -3.46 2.91
CA ARG A 128 -1.30 -3.33 3.74
C ARG A 128 -0.98 -3.54 5.22
N GLU A 129 -0.20 -4.57 5.56
CA GLU A 129 0.21 -4.81 6.94
C GLU A 129 1.06 -3.65 7.48
N VAL A 130 2.03 -3.17 6.71
CA VAL A 130 2.87 -2.01 7.08
C VAL A 130 2.00 -0.76 7.29
N ARG A 131 1.09 -0.45 6.35
CA ARG A 131 0.15 0.67 6.47
C ARG A 131 -0.69 0.55 7.73
N ASN A 132 -1.20 -0.64 8.05
CA ASN A 132 -2.01 -0.85 9.25
C ASN A 132 -1.24 -0.57 10.53
N VAL A 133 0.05 -0.90 10.59
CA VAL A 133 0.89 -0.55 11.75
C VAL A 133 1.02 0.96 11.89
N PHE A 134 1.24 1.69 10.80
CA PHE A 134 1.34 3.15 10.85
C PHE A 134 0.01 3.79 11.26
N MET A 135 -1.10 3.33 10.71
CA MET A 135 -2.43 3.93 10.95
C MET A 135 -2.99 3.63 12.35
N HIS A 136 -2.75 2.43 12.89
CA HIS A 136 -3.38 1.97 14.12
C HIS A 136 -2.45 1.93 15.33
N ALA A 137 -1.15 1.83 15.09
CA ALA A 137 -0.13 1.74 16.14
C ALA A 137 0.93 2.86 16.05
N GLY A 138 0.75 3.87 15.20
CA GLY A 138 1.73 4.95 15.02
C GLY A 138 3.12 4.45 14.64
N GLY A 139 3.21 3.29 14.00
CA GLY A 139 4.48 2.62 13.69
C GLY A 139 5.07 1.78 14.83
N HIS A 140 4.47 1.77 16.03
CA HIS A 140 5.02 1.06 17.19
C HIS A 140 4.76 -0.44 17.14
N VAL A 141 5.82 -1.25 17.23
CA VAL A 141 5.73 -2.72 17.23
C VAL A 141 5.25 -3.31 18.55
N LEU A 142 5.29 -2.55 19.65
CA LEU A 142 4.85 -3.02 20.95
C LEU A 142 3.36 -3.35 21.01
N LEU A 143 2.57 -2.79 20.10
CA LEU A 143 1.14 -3.01 19.99
C LEU A 143 0.79 -4.17 19.03
N LEU A 144 1.81 -4.86 18.51
CA LEU A 144 1.63 -5.98 17.58
C LEU A 144 1.78 -7.31 18.31
N SER A 145 1.04 -8.32 17.85
CA SER A 145 1.30 -9.70 18.24
C SER A 145 2.66 -10.16 17.69
N ASP A 146 3.29 -11.15 18.35
CA ASP A 146 4.59 -11.68 17.92
C ASP A 146 4.56 -12.18 16.48
N GLN A 147 3.50 -12.87 16.07
CA GLN A 147 3.33 -13.34 14.69
C GLN A 147 3.33 -12.20 13.67
N LYS A 148 2.68 -11.08 13.98
CA LYS A 148 2.68 -9.90 13.10
C LYS A 148 4.06 -9.24 13.05
N ARG A 149 4.73 -9.16 14.19
CA ARG A 149 6.08 -8.61 14.28
C ARG A 149 7.05 -9.40 13.41
N GLU A 150 7.09 -10.74 13.58
CA GLU A 150 7.92 -11.62 12.76
C GLU A 150 7.62 -11.52 11.27
N ARG A 151 6.34 -11.41 10.89
CA ARG A 151 5.96 -11.21 9.50
C ARG A 151 6.56 -9.92 8.94
N ILE A 152 6.46 -8.80 9.68
CA ILE A 152 6.97 -7.49 9.27
C ILE A 152 8.50 -7.50 9.16
N GLU A 153 9.19 -8.09 10.12
CA GLU A 153 10.67 -8.21 10.10
C GLU A 153 11.20 -8.98 8.89
N ARG A 154 10.42 -9.92 8.36
CA ARG A 154 10.79 -10.70 7.16
C ARG A 154 10.52 -9.98 5.85
N MET A 155 9.86 -8.82 5.87
CA MET A 155 9.53 -8.09 4.63
C MET A 155 10.78 -7.38 4.08
N PRO A 156 11.17 -7.62 2.82
CA PRO A 156 12.31 -6.93 2.22
C PRO A 156 12.11 -5.41 2.22
N GLY A 157 13.08 -4.67 2.74
CA GLY A 157 13.05 -3.22 2.84
C GLY A 157 12.28 -2.66 4.02
N VAL A 158 11.93 -3.52 4.99
CA VAL A 158 11.36 -3.14 6.28
C VAL A 158 12.32 -3.57 7.38
N SER A 159 12.51 -2.76 8.41
CA SER A 159 13.28 -3.07 9.62
C SER A 159 12.53 -2.60 10.87
N LEU A 160 12.94 -3.12 12.01
CA LEU A 160 12.46 -2.66 13.32
C LEU A 160 13.60 -1.93 14.04
N GLU A 161 13.45 -0.63 14.23
CA GLU A 161 14.44 0.20 14.90
C GLU A 161 13.79 0.94 16.05
N MET A 162 14.39 0.88 17.25
CA MET A 162 13.87 1.53 18.46
C MET A 162 12.36 1.27 18.69
N LYS A 163 11.91 0.03 18.46
CA LYS A 163 10.51 -0.39 18.58
C LYS A 163 9.54 0.26 17.57
N LEU A 164 10.08 0.83 16.49
CA LEU A 164 9.32 1.40 15.39
C LEU A 164 9.55 0.59 14.10
N VAL A 165 8.52 0.50 13.28
CA VAL A 165 8.65 0.01 11.90
C VAL A 165 9.31 1.10 11.05
N VAL A 166 10.42 0.76 10.42
CA VAL A 166 11.13 1.63 9.49
C VAL A 166 11.05 1.02 8.09
N VAL A 167 10.71 1.82 7.09
CA VAL A 167 10.65 1.40 5.70
C VAL A 167 11.67 2.16 4.86
N THR A 168 12.27 1.47 3.88
CA THR A 168 13.25 2.05 2.96
C THR A 168 12.58 2.68 1.74
N ASP A 169 13.32 3.55 1.02
CA ASP A 169 12.87 4.07 -0.27
C ASP A 169 12.59 2.93 -1.26
N GLN A 170 13.42 1.87 -1.24
CA GLN A 170 13.23 0.69 -2.09
C GLN A 170 11.89 -0.01 -1.82
N PHE A 171 11.50 -0.16 -0.54
CA PHE A 171 10.19 -0.74 -0.20
C PHE A 171 9.05 0.05 -0.84
N ILE A 172 9.12 1.39 -0.77
CA ILE A 172 8.09 2.29 -1.31
C ILE A 172 7.99 2.13 -2.84
N TRP A 173 9.13 2.24 -3.54
CA TRP A 173 9.17 2.17 -4.99
C TRP A 173 8.70 0.82 -5.52
N GLN A 174 9.17 -0.27 -4.94
CA GLN A 174 8.71 -1.61 -5.29
C GLN A 174 7.22 -1.81 -5.02
N SER A 175 6.70 -1.26 -3.92
CA SER A 175 5.28 -1.34 -3.61
C SER A 175 4.43 -0.56 -4.63
N LEU A 176 4.88 0.61 -5.07
CA LEU A 176 4.22 1.39 -6.12
C LEU A 176 4.24 0.66 -7.47
N ASP A 177 5.38 0.06 -7.84
CA ASP A 177 5.52 -0.70 -9.07
C ASP A 177 4.59 -1.93 -9.07
N HIS A 178 4.55 -2.69 -7.98
CA HIS A 178 3.64 -3.84 -7.85
C HIS A 178 2.17 -3.43 -7.82
N ALA A 179 1.82 -2.31 -7.17
CA ALA A 179 0.46 -1.78 -7.21
C ALA A 179 0.07 -1.39 -8.64
N SER A 180 0.95 -0.71 -9.36
CA SER A 180 0.76 -0.35 -10.77
C SER A 180 0.55 -1.59 -11.65
N GLN A 181 1.45 -2.57 -11.57
CA GLN A 181 1.37 -3.82 -12.35
C GLN A 181 0.05 -4.55 -12.09
N TYR A 182 -0.31 -4.76 -10.82
CA TYR A 182 -1.52 -5.46 -10.43
C TYR A 182 -2.78 -4.76 -10.92
N LEU A 183 -2.91 -3.46 -10.67
CA LEU A 183 -4.10 -2.69 -11.08
C LEU A 183 -4.24 -2.59 -12.60
N GLN A 184 -3.12 -2.40 -13.33
CA GLN A 184 -3.16 -2.34 -14.79
C GLN A 184 -3.45 -3.71 -15.43
N ALA A 185 -2.93 -4.81 -14.87
CA ALA A 185 -3.26 -6.16 -15.34
C ALA A 185 -4.76 -6.42 -15.23
N ILE A 186 -5.39 -6.09 -14.09
CA ILE A 186 -6.83 -6.20 -13.90
C ILE A 186 -7.58 -5.29 -14.90
N ALA A 187 -7.13 -4.06 -15.11
CA ALA A 187 -7.82 -3.11 -16.00
C ALA A 187 -7.81 -3.52 -17.48
N ARG A 188 -6.82 -4.32 -17.91
CA ARG A 188 -6.67 -4.79 -19.30
C ARG A 188 -7.33 -6.14 -19.56
N ALA A 189 -7.64 -6.92 -18.54
CA ALA A 189 -8.32 -8.20 -18.65
C ALA A 189 -9.79 -8.04 -19.06
#